data_4a2ebec959d316e501eb7883dbfd6e08
#
_entry.id   4a2ebec959d316e501eb7883dbfd6e08
#
_cell.length_a   1.000
_cell.length_b   1.000
_cell.length_c   1.000
_cell.angle_alpha   90.00
_cell.angle_beta   90.00
_cell.angle_gamma   90.00
#
_symmetry.space_group_name_H-M   'P 1'
#
loop_
_entity.id
_entity.type
_entity.pdbx_description
1 polymer ?
#
loop_
_entity_poly.entity_id
_entity_poly.type
_entity_poly.pdbx_seq_one_letter_code
_entity_poly.pdbx_strand_id
1 'polypeptide(L)'
;MGGAINTALNIMYGLLGMALIIAVLGVVNTLAMSVFERQQEIGMLRAIGLDRRRVKRMVRLEAVVISVFGAVVGIGLGTFLGWAIGETFKSSLPGYVLVLPWDRIGLFVVLAALVGVLASLWPARSAAKLNMLSAIKAE
;
A
#
# COMPACT_ATOMS: atom_id res chain seq x y z
N MET A 1 5.14 36.50 -0.32
CA MET A 1 5.91 35.26 -0.13
C MET A 1 5.07 34.09 0.36
N GLY A 2 4.19 34.25 1.32
CA GLY A 2 3.35 33.17 1.83
C GLY A 2 2.43 32.50 0.80
N GLY A 3 1.90 33.28 -0.16
CA GLY A 3 1.02 32.75 -1.19
C GLY A 3 1.68 31.78 -2.15
N ALA A 4 2.92 32.08 -2.58
CA ALA A 4 3.67 31.21 -3.48
C ALA A 4 4.03 29.88 -2.82
N ILE A 5 4.44 29.93 -1.55
CA ILE A 5 4.78 28.74 -0.76
C ILE A 5 3.54 27.87 -0.57
N ASN A 6 2.41 28.49 -0.20
CA ASN A 6 1.15 27.78 -0.02
C ASN A 6 0.68 27.13 -1.31
N THR A 7 0.82 27.82 -2.45
CA THR A 7 0.49 27.24 -3.76
C THR A 7 1.38 26.05 -4.07
N ALA A 8 2.68 26.15 -3.83
CA ALA A 8 3.62 25.07 -4.06
C ALA A 8 3.28 23.86 -3.17
N LEU A 9 2.98 24.09 -1.89
CA LEU A 9 2.58 23.02 -0.97
C LEU A 9 1.28 22.34 -1.42
N ASN A 10 0.30 23.13 -1.86
CA ASN A 10 -0.98 22.59 -2.34
C ASN A 10 -0.78 21.72 -3.59
N ILE A 11 0.08 22.15 -4.49
CA ILE A 11 0.44 21.36 -5.68
C ILE A 11 1.12 20.05 -5.26
N MET A 12 2.06 20.13 -4.32
CA MET A 12 2.72 18.93 -3.78
C MET A 12 1.72 17.95 -3.16
N TYR A 13 0.81 18.45 -2.32
CA TYR A 13 -0.21 17.60 -1.71
C TYR A 13 -1.15 16.99 -2.75
N GLY A 14 -1.47 17.73 -3.80
CA GLY A 14 -2.26 17.20 -4.91
C GLY A 14 -1.54 16.05 -5.62
N LEU A 15 -0.27 16.24 -5.91
CA LEU A 15 0.55 15.19 -6.55
C LEU A 15 0.69 13.96 -5.64
N LEU A 16 0.90 14.18 -4.33
CA LEU A 16 0.97 13.09 -3.37
C LEU A 16 -0.35 12.33 -3.28
N GLY A 17 -1.47 13.05 -3.31
CA GLY A 17 -2.80 12.43 -3.32
C GLY A 17 -3.02 11.56 -4.55
N MET A 18 -2.63 12.05 -5.73
CA MET A 18 -2.70 11.27 -6.96
C MET A 18 -1.80 10.03 -6.92
N ALA A 19 -0.58 10.19 -6.41
CA ALA A 19 0.35 9.08 -6.24
C ALA A 19 -0.24 8.01 -5.31
N LEU A 20 -0.90 8.43 -4.22
CA LEU A 20 -1.56 7.53 -3.29
C LEU A 20 -2.70 6.76 -3.97
N ILE A 21 -3.52 7.45 -4.77
CA ILE A 21 -4.61 6.80 -5.52
C ILE A 21 -4.04 5.73 -6.46
N ILE A 22 -2.98 6.06 -7.20
CA ILE A 22 -2.32 5.12 -8.09
C ILE A 22 -1.78 3.92 -7.30
N ALA A 23 -1.18 4.17 -6.13
CA ALA A 23 -0.67 3.11 -5.27
C ALA A 23 -1.78 2.18 -4.78
N VAL A 24 -2.91 2.73 -4.35
CA VAL A 24 -4.08 1.94 -3.91
C VAL A 24 -4.60 1.08 -5.06
N LEU A 25 -4.75 1.67 -6.25
CA LEU A 25 -5.19 0.93 -7.44
C LEU A 25 -4.19 -0.17 -7.79
N GLY A 26 -2.89 0.09 -7.63
CA GLY A 26 -1.83 -0.90 -7.83
C GLY A 26 -1.95 -2.09 -6.88
N VAL A 27 -2.20 -1.83 -5.60
CA VAL A 27 -2.41 -2.88 -4.60
C VAL A 27 -3.65 -3.70 -4.94
N VAL A 28 -4.77 -3.04 -5.25
CA VAL A 28 -6.01 -3.71 -5.65
C VAL A 28 -5.78 -4.60 -6.87
N ASN A 29 -5.11 -4.07 -7.88
CA ASN A 29 -4.81 -4.82 -9.11
C ASN A 29 -3.91 -6.04 -8.83
N THR A 30 -2.86 -5.85 -8.02
CA THR A 30 -1.94 -6.93 -7.65
C THR A 30 -2.67 -8.04 -6.89
N LEU A 31 -3.52 -7.67 -5.92
CA LEU A 31 -4.29 -8.63 -5.15
C LEU A 31 -5.34 -9.34 -6.02
N ALA A 32 -6.00 -8.62 -6.92
CA ALA A 32 -6.98 -9.21 -7.83
C ALA A 32 -6.31 -10.23 -8.75
N MET A 33 -5.13 -9.92 -9.29
CA MET A 33 -4.36 -10.85 -10.11
C MET A 33 -3.90 -12.05 -9.30
N SER A 34 -3.42 -11.85 -8.09
CA SER A 34 -3.01 -12.94 -7.20
C SER A 34 -4.18 -13.90 -6.92
N VAL A 35 -5.37 -13.36 -6.61
CA VAL A 35 -6.57 -14.17 -6.41
C VAL A 35 -6.95 -14.93 -7.68
N PHE A 36 -6.89 -14.27 -8.84
CA PHE A 36 -7.21 -14.87 -10.12
C PHE A 36 -6.27 -16.04 -10.45
N GLU A 37 -4.96 -15.85 -10.26
CA GLU A 37 -3.96 -16.89 -10.51
C GLU A 37 -4.09 -18.08 -9.56
N ARG A 38 -4.59 -17.85 -8.35
CA ARG A 38 -4.74 -18.87 -7.31
C ARG A 38 -6.17 -19.36 -7.18
N GLN A 39 -6.99 -19.12 -8.17
CA GLN A 39 -8.42 -19.44 -8.16
C GLN A 39 -8.69 -20.92 -7.87
N GLN A 40 -7.93 -21.81 -8.49
CA GLN A 40 -8.04 -23.24 -8.26
C GLN A 40 -7.66 -23.64 -6.82
N GLU A 41 -6.55 -23.11 -6.33
CA GLU A 41 -6.08 -23.38 -4.96
C GLU A 41 -7.12 -22.95 -3.93
N ILE A 42 -7.69 -21.75 -4.10
CA ILE A 42 -8.72 -21.22 -3.21
C ILE A 42 -9.98 -22.09 -3.29
N GLY A 43 -10.36 -22.50 -4.50
CA GLY A 43 -11.52 -23.40 -4.70
C GLY A 43 -11.33 -24.72 -4.01
N MET A 44 -10.16 -25.32 -4.13
CA MET A 44 -9.82 -26.58 -3.46
C MET A 44 -9.80 -26.44 -1.95
N LEU A 45 -9.20 -25.35 -1.43
CA LEU A 45 -9.18 -25.09 0.01
C LEU A 45 -10.59 -24.94 0.58
N ARG A 46 -11.49 -24.30 -0.15
CA ARG A 46 -12.89 -24.17 0.23
C ARG A 46 -13.62 -25.51 0.17
N ALA A 47 -13.30 -26.33 -0.80
CA ALA A 47 -13.88 -27.67 -0.94
C ALA A 47 -13.55 -28.58 0.26
N ILE A 48 -12.37 -28.42 0.86
CA ILE A 48 -11.95 -29.21 2.02
C ILE A 48 -12.33 -28.58 3.36
N GLY A 49 -13.12 -27.51 3.34
CA GLY A 49 -13.71 -26.94 4.56
C GLY A 49 -13.24 -25.54 4.96
N LEU A 50 -12.40 -24.90 4.15
CA LEU A 50 -11.98 -23.51 4.43
C LEU A 50 -13.16 -22.57 4.22
N ASP A 51 -13.52 -21.79 5.23
CA ASP A 51 -14.67 -20.88 5.15
C ASP A 51 -14.30 -19.55 4.47
N ARG A 52 -15.32 -18.77 4.10
CA ARG A 52 -15.15 -17.47 3.45
C ARG A 52 -14.35 -16.49 4.29
N ARG A 53 -14.55 -16.55 5.62
CA ARG A 53 -13.85 -15.66 6.55
C ARG A 53 -12.34 -15.87 6.51
N ARG A 54 -11.89 -17.12 6.44
CA ARG A 54 -10.47 -17.47 6.37
C ARG A 54 -9.85 -17.02 5.04
N VAL A 55 -10.56 -17.15 3.93
CA VAL A 55 -10.13 -16.68 2.61
C VAL A 55 -9.95 -15.16 2.64
N LYS A 56 -10.93 -14.43 3.17
CA LYS A 56 -10.84 -12.97 3.32
C LYS A 56 -9.66 -12.55 4.19
N ARG A 57 -9.45 -13.26 5.30
CA ARG A 57 -8.32 -13.00 6.20
C ARG A 57 -6.98 -13.19 5.50
N MET A 58 -6.86 -14.25 4.70
CA MET A 58 -5.64 -14.54 3.94
C MET A 58 -5.29 -13.40 2.97
N VAL A 59 -6.28 -12.91 2.21
CA VAL A 59 -6.09 -11.80 1.27
C VAL A 59 -5.76 -10.50 2.01
N ARG A 60 -6.42 -10.23 3.14
CA ARG A 60 -6.11 -9.04 3.96
C ARG A 60 -4.70 -9.07 4.52
N LEU A 61 -4.24 -10.21 5.01
CA LEU A 61 -2.87 -10.35 5.53
C LEU A 61 -1.85 -10.11 4.42
N GLU A 62 -2.09 -10.65 3.22
CA GLU A 62 -1.24 -10.40 2.05
C GLU A 62 -1.18 -8.90 1.73
N ALA A 63 -2.32 -8.21 1.74
CA ALA A 63 -2.40 -6.77 1.49
C ALA A 63 -1.62 -5.97 2.54
N VAL A 64 -1.75 -6.31 3.82
CA VAL A 64 -1.02 -5.65 4.92
C VAL A 64 0.48 -5.83 4.73
N VAL A 65 0.94 -7.03 4.42
CA VAL A 65 2.36 -7.32 4.18
C VAL A 65 2.90 -6.47 3.03
N ILE A 66 2.19 -6.43 1.89
CA ILE A 66 2.59 -5.63 0.72
C ILE A 66 2.64 -4.15 1.09
N SER A 67 1.63 -3.64 1.78
CA SER A 67 1.53 -2.21 2.13
C SER A 67 2.59 -1.80 3.13
N VAL A 68 2.84 -2.60 4.16
CA VAL A 68 3.88 -2.31 5.17
C VAL A 68 5.26 -2.38 4.54
N PHE A 69 5.52 -3.38 3.70
CA PHE A 69 6.78 -3.49 2.97
C PHE A 69 7.01 -2.25 2.09
N GLY A 70 5.99 -1.85 1.32
CA GLY A 70 6.05 -0.66 0.49
C GLY A 70 6.29 0.62 1.31
N ALA A 71 5.64 0.75 2.47
CA ALA A 71 5.83 1.88 3.37
C ALA A 71 7.26 1.94 3.91
N VAL A 72 7.82 0.82 4.34
CA VAL A 72 9.21 0.75 4.85
C VAL A 72 10.20 1.14 3.75
N VAL A 73 10.05 0.59 2.55
CA VAL A 73 10.91 0.91 1.41
C VAL A 73 10.75 2.40 1.03
N GLY A 74 9.52 2.90 1.00
CA GLY A 74 9.23 4.30 0.69
C GLY A 74 9.83 5.27 1.70
N ILE A 75 9.70 4.97 2.99
CA ILE A 75 10.29 5.77 4.06
C ILE A 75 11.82 5.76 3.94
N GLY A 76 12.43 4.60 3.71
CA GLY A 76 13.86 4.47 3.54
C GLY A 76 14.37 5.29 2.34
N LEU A 77 13.70 5.15 1.20
CA LEU A 77 14.05 5.89 -0.01
C LEU A 77 13.82 7.39 0.16
N GLY A 78 12.70 7.79 0.76
CA GLY A 78 12.37 9.19 1.03
C GLY A 78 13.37 9.85 1.98
N THR A 79 13.79 9.14 3.01
CA THR A 79 14.81 9.60 3.96
C THR A 79 16.16 9.78 3.25
N PHE A 80 16.54 8.82 2.43
CA PHE A 80 17.77 8.89 1.65
C PHE A 80 17.78 10.10 0.70
N LEU A 81 16.70 10.29 -0.07
CA LEU A 81 16.57 11.42 -0.99
C LEU A 81 16.55 12.75 -0.24
N GLY A 82 15.83 12.81 0.88
CA GLY A 82 15.78 14.00 1.73
C GLY A 82 17.16 14.37 2.27
N TRP A 83 17.92 13.37 2.71
CA TRP A 83 19.29 13.58 3.15
C TRP A 83 20.18 14.10 2.01
N ALA A 84 20.12 13.48 0.84
CA ALA A 84 20.94 13.86 -0.32
C ALA A 84 20.64 15.30 -0.76
N ILE A 85 19.36 15.66 -0.83
CA ILE A 85 18.93 17.02 -1.19
C ILE A 85 19.42 18.00 -0.10
N GLY A 86 19.25 17.65 1.16
CA GLY A 86 19.69 18.47 2.29
C GLY A 86 21.18 18.78 2.27
N GLU A 87 22.01 17.78 1.95
CA GLU A 87 23.45 17.97 1.84
C GLU A 87 23.81 18.96 0.71
N THR A 88 23.04 18.94 -0.38
CA THR A 88 23.25 19.89 -1.49
C THR A 88 22.97 21.32 -1.05
N PHE A 89 21.97 21.55 -0.20
CA PHE A 89 21.60 22.88 0.27
C PHE A 89 22.30 23.32 1.55
N LYS A 90 23.11 22.47 2.16
CA LYS A 90 23.79 22.75 3.43
C LYS A 90 24.68 23.98 3.37
N SER A 91 25.32 24.22 2.24
CA SER A 91 26.15 25.41 2.00
C SER A 91 25.34 26.70 1.94
N SER A 92 24.09 26.61 1.53
CA SER A 92 23.20 27.78 1.35
C SER A 92 22.31 28.02 2.58
N LEU A 93 22.16 27.03 3.44
CA LEU A 93 21.31 27.09 4.63
C LEU A 93 22.12 26.72 5.89
N PRO A 94 22.83 27.69 6.49
CA PRO A 94 23.56 27.42 7.73
C PRO A 94 22.60 26.94 8.83
N GLY A 95 22.96 25.86 9.51
CA GLY A 95 22.14 25.28 10.58
C GLY A 95 21.13 24.23 10.13
N TYR A 96 21.15 23.84 8.85
CA TYR A 96 20.30 22.74 8.37
C TYR A 96 20.69 21.43 9.06
N VAL A 97 19.72 20.79 9.69
CA VAL A 97 19.88 19.48 10.33
C VAL A 97 18.73 18.59 9.89
N LEU A 98 19.07 17.37 9.46
CA LEU A 98 18.04 16.38 9.13
C LEU A 98 17.46 15.82 10.43
N VAL A 99 16.19 16.10 10.67
CA VAL A 99 15.45 15.55 11.81
C VAL A 99 14.40 14.58 11.29
N LEU A 100 14.46 13.33 11.75
CA LEU A 100 13.48 12.32 11.39
C LEU A 100 12.28 12.40 12.34
N PRO A 101 11.07 12.64 11.83
CA PRO A 101 9.87 12.70 12.67
C PRO A 101 9.37 11.27 12.96
N TRP A 102 9.99 10.61 13.93
CA TRP A 102 9.69 9.21 14.26
C TRP A 102 8.21 8.98 14.57
N ASP A 103 7.54 9.93 15.22
CA ASP A 103 6.11 9.87 15.50
C ASP A 103 5.29 9.77 14.22
N ARG A 104 5.61 10.62 13.24
CA ARG A 104 4.93 10.65 11.95
C ARG A 104 5.26 9.43 11.11
N ILE A 105 6.50 8.94 11.17
CA ILE A 105 6.91 7.72 10.48
C ILE A 105 6.08 6.53 10.97
N GLY A 106 5.93 6.38 12.30
CA GLY A 106 5.08 5.36 12.89
C GLY A 106 3.63 5.49 12.45
N LEU A 107 3.10 6.72 12.46
CA LEU A 107 1.75 7.00 11.99
C LEU A 107 1.56 6.59 10.52
N PHE A 108 2.51 6.92 9.66
CA PHE A 108 2.44 6.59 8.23
C PHE A 108 2.48 5.09 7.99
N VAL A 109 3.27 4.33 8.76
CA VAL A 109 3.29 2.86 8.67
C VAL A 109 1.92 2.28 9.05
N VAL A 110 1.31 2.78 10.12
CA VAL A 110 -0.04 2.37 10.55
C VAL A 110 -1.07 2.71 9.47
N LEU A 111 -1.02 3.93 8.93
CA LEU A 111 -1.92 4.36 7.86
C LEU A 111 -1.74 3.50 6.60
N ALA A 112 -0.51 3.13 6.26
CA ALA A 112 -0.23 2.23 5.13
C ALA A 112 -0.88 0.87 5.34
N ALA A 113 -0.80 0.31 6.54
CA ALA A 113 -1.45 -0.95 6.87
C ALA A 113 -2.97 -0.85 6.73
N LEU A 114 -3.56 0.25 7.23
CA LEU A 114 -5.00 0.50 7.11
C LEU A 114 -5.44 0.64 5.66
N VAL A 115 -4.70 1.39 4.85
CA VAL A 115 -4.97 1.54 3.40
C VAL A 115 -4.88 0.20 2.71
N GLY A 116 -3.89 -0.63 3.07
CA GLY A 116 -3.75 -1.99 2.54
C GLY A 116 -4.96 -2.85 2.84
N VAL A 117 -5.46 -2.81 4.08
CA VAL A 117 -6.67 -3.53 4.47
C VAL A 117 -7.88 -3.05 3.65
N LEU A 118 -8.06 -1.73 3.52
CA LEU A 118 -9.16 -1.16 2.74
C LEU A 118 -9.07 -1.56 1.26
N ALA A 119 -7.87 -1.50 0.69
CA ALA A 119 -7.64 -1.88 -0.71
C ALA A 119 -7.91 -3.37 -0.96
N SER A 120 -7.75 -4.22 0.05
CA SER A 120 -7.98 -5.65 -0.06
C SER A 120 -9.46 -6.06 -0.01
N LEU A 121 -10.36 -5.16 0.39
CA LEU A 121 -11.77 -5.52 0.62
C LEU A 121 -12.44 -6.12 -0.62
N TRP A 122 -12.23 -5.51 -1.78
CA TRP A 122 -12.81 -6.03 -3.02
C TRP A 122 -12.17 -7.35 -3.47
N PRO A 123 -10.82 -7.46 -3.58
CA PRO A 123 -10.18 -8.74 -3.91
C PRO A 123 -10.53 -9.86 -2.91
N ALA A 124 -10.60 -9.54 -1.61
CA ALA A 124 -10.94 -10.51 -0.59
C ALA A 124 -12.38 -11.02 -0.75
N ARG A 125 -13.32 -10.13 -1.05
CA ARG A 125 -14.72 -10.51 -1.33
C ARG A 125 -14.80 -11.36 -2.59
N SER A 126 -14.07 -10.97 -3.64
CA SER A 126 -14.03 -11.70 -4.90
C SER A 126 -13.51 -13.13 -4.68
N ALA A 127 -12.43 -13.29 -3.91
CA ALA A 127 -11.87 -14.59 -3.57
C ALA A 127 -12.86 -15.44 -2.77
N ALA A 128 -13.53 -14.84 -1.78
CA ALA A 128 -14.49 -15.53 -0.93
C ALA A 128 -15.76 -15.97 -1.67
N LYS A 129 -16.11 -15.25 -2.74
CA LYS A 129 -17.31 -15.54 -3.56
C LYS A 129 -17.04 -16.54 -4.68
N LEU A 130 -15.81 -17.01 -4.83
CA LEU A 130 -15.49 -18.00 -5.87
C LEU A 130 -16.36 -19.26 -5.71
N ASN A 131 -17.01 -19.65 -6.80
CA ASN A 131 -17.76 -20.88 -6.86
C ASN A 131 -16.77 -22.04 -7.00
N MET A 132 -16.84 -23.01 -6.08
CA MET A 132 -15.95 -24.18 -6.07
C MET A 132 -15.99 -24.94 -7.40
N LEU A 133 -17.18 -25.12 -7.96
CA LEU A 133 -17.37 -25.82 -9.24
C LEU A 133 -16.74 -25.03 -10.39
N SER A 134 -16.94 -23.72 -10.43
CA SER A 134 -16.36 -22.85 -11.46
C SER A 134 -14.83 -22.82 -11.35
N ALA A 135 -14.28 -22.77 -10.15
CA ALA A 135 -12.84 -22.78 -9.91
C ALA A 135 -12.19 -24.09 -10.39
N ILE A 136 -12.83 -25.23 -10.14
CA ILE A 136 -12.36 -26.55 -10.57
C ILE A 136 -12.52 -26.72 -12.09
N LYS A 137 -13.60 -26.20 -12.67
CA LYS A 137 -13.86 -26.28 -14.12
C LYS A 137 -13.03 -25.31 -14.97
N ALA A 138 -12.34 -24.38 -14.35
CA ALA A 138 -11.54 -23.37 -15.05
C ALA A 138 -10.27 -23.93 -15.72
N GLU A 139 -10.07 -25.24 -15.66
CA GLU A 139 -9.03 -25.92 -16.45
C GLU A 139 -9.42 -25.98 -17.94
#